data_010033d236da0e07b02790cb2799b639
#
_entry.id   010033d236da0e07b02790cb2799b639
#
_cell.length_a   1.000
_cell.length_b   1.000
_cell.length_c   1.000
_cell.angle_alpha   90.00
_cell.angle_beta   90.00
_cell.angle_gamma   90.00
#
_symmetry.space_group_name_H-M   'P 1'
#
loop_
_entity.id
_entity.type
_entity.pdbx_description
1 polymer ?
#
loop_
_entity_poly.entity_id
_entity_poly.type
_entity_poly.pdbx_seq_one_letter_code
_entity_poly.pdbx_strand_id
1 'polypeptide(L)'
;MSKPQFVGAAIDDARHLARRALGGAVCQHWTVRPRHIAELIGAAAAAAFVIPIVPVPFAHAAGCPDAEVVFARGTTEAPGVGPTGEAFVDALRTQVGAKSVGVYAVDYPATTDFPTAVEGIADARTHVLSTAANCPHTKMVLGGFSQGAAVMGFVTANAVPDGVSPADVPAPMPPDVAGHIAAVALFGKPSTRFMHAINDPPITIGSQYLAKTIDLCVDNDLVCDSSGRSFSAHNQYVETGMVDQGVAFVANQLQASWAADAGVPSPAGGSAPGPQQPSAPLPLSAPVAPAAPPALAAGGAGPTSHLPSAPLTPPGPAAPIAPPPPIAPLA
;
A
#
# COMPACT_ATOMS: atom_id res chain seq x y z
N MET A 1 -42.34 -14.40 -13.38
CA MET A 1 -43.40 -13.50 -13.87
C MET A 1 -43.15 -12.13 -13.27
N SER A 2 -43.18 -11.10 -14.09
CA SER A 2 -43.02 -9.65 -13.79
C SER A 2 -41.59 -9.16 -13.49
N LYS A 3 -40.93 -8.64 -14.53
CA LYS A 3 -39.80 -7.70 -14.46
C LYS A 3 -40.28 -6.35 -14.00
N PRO A 4 -39.53 -5.56 -13.22
CA PRO A 4 -39.68 -4.10 -13.23
C PRO A 4 -38.74 -3.47 -14.26
N GLN A 5 -39.36 -2.78 -15.23
CA GLN A 5 -38.73 -1.74 -16.03
C GLN A 5 -38.63 -0.48 -15.17
N PHE A 6 -37.42 0.06 -14.98
CA PHE A 6 -37.19 1.47 -14.63
C PHE A 6 -35.68 1.75 -14.72
N VAL A 7 -35.17 2.03 -15.92
CA VAL A 7 -33.98 2.90 -16.13
C VAL A 7 -34.11 3.45 -17.56
N GLY A 8 -34.63 4.66 -17.71
CA GLY A 8 -34.75 5.30 -19.01
C GLY A 8 -35.28 6.73 -18.96
N ALA A 9 -34.78 7.56 -18.03
CA ALA A 9 -35.26 8.95 -17.97
C ALA A 9 -34.20 9.99 -17.49
N ALA A 10 -32.92 9.66 -17.41
CA ALA A 10 -31.91 10.60 -16.90
C ALA A 10 -30.85 11.06 -17.91
N ILE A 11 -30.91 10.64 -19.17
CA ILE A 11 -29.87 10.96 -20.17
C ILE A 11 -30.20 12.08 -21.13
N ASP A 12 -31.48 12.52 -21.20
CA ASP A 12 -31.91 13.57 -22.16
C ASP A 12 -31.76 14.99 -21.67
N ASP A 13 -31.58 15.25 -20.37
CA ASP A 13 -31.52 16.62 -19.82
C ASP A 13 -30.11 17.25 -19.90
N ALA A 14 -29.04 16.47 -20.05
CA ALA A 14 -27.68 16.98 -20.17
C ALA A 14 -27.33 17.53 -21.58
N ARG A 15 -28.12 17.24 -22.60
CA ARG A 15 -27.88 17.69 -23.98
C ARG A 15 -28.49 19.05 -24.33
N HIS A 16 -29.41 19.57 -23.52
CA HIS A 16 -30.06 20.85 -23.77
C HIS A 16 -29.36 22.08 -23.17
N LEU A 17 -28.43 21.91 -22.23
CA LEU A 17 -27.68 23.02 -21.62
C LEU A 17 -26.41 23.40 -22.37
N ALA A 18 -25.87 22.55 -23.26
CA ALA A 18 -24.65 22.83 -24.03
C ALA A 18 -24.85 23.65 -25.31
N ARG A 19 -26.09 24.02 -25.69
CA ARG A 19 -26.36 24.75 -26.93
C ARG A 19 -26.72 26.24 -26.77
N ARG A 20 -26.63 26.81 -25.58
CA ARG A 20 -26.94 28.25 -25.34
C ARG A 20 -25.74 29.15 -25.07
N ALA A 21 -24.49 28.67 -25.17
CA ALA A 21 -23.28 29.46 -24.88
C ALA A 21 -22.45 29.85 -26.11
N LEU A 22 -22.93 29.67 -27.33
CA LEU A 22 -22.23 30.08 -28.55
C LEU A 22 -23.11 30.99 -29.41
N GLY A 23 -23.26 32.22 -28.99
CA GLY A 23 -23.96 33.24 -29.76
C GLY A 23 -23.50 34.64 -29.36
N GLY A 24 -22.64 35.26 -30.18
CA GLY A 24 -22.49 36.71 -30.14
C GLY A 24 -21.11 37.25 -29.79
N ALA A 25 -20.09 37.05 -30.63
CA ALA A 25 -18.93 37.92 -30.69
C ALA A 25 -18.98 38.69 -32.04
N VAL A 26 -19.48 39.92 -31.99
CA VAL A 26 -19.50 40.85 -33.14
C VAL A 26 -18.08 41.38 -33.33
N CYS A 27 -17.49 41.10 -34.50
CA CYS A 27 -16.26 41.75 -34.96
C CYS A 27 -16.53 43.21 -35.25
N GLN A 28 -16.01 44.13 -34.45
CA GLN A 28 -15.91 45.54 -34.80
C GLN A 28 -14.60 45.80 -35.53
N HIS A 29 -14.71 46.06 -36.86
CA HIS A 29 -13.66 46.58 -37.67
C HIS A 29 -13.31 48.02 -37.28
N TRP A 30 -12.17 48.27 -36.76
CA TRP A 30 -11.59 49.62 -36.64
C TRP A 30 -10.73 49.91 -37.89
N THR A 31 -11.28 50.76 -38.78
CA THR A 31 -10.52 51.37 -39.88
C THR A 31 -9.76 52.57 -39.35
N VAL A 32 -8.45 52.50 -39.26
CA VAL A 32 -7.59 53.65 -38.98
C VAL A 32 -7.21 54.30 -40.29
N ARG A 33 -7.64 55.58 -40.48
CA ARG A 33 -7.24 56.46 -41.59
C ARG A 33 -5.85 57.00 -41.32
N PRO A 34 -4.92 57.06 -42.34
CA PRO A 34 -3.63 57.71 -42.19
C PRO A 34 -3.80 59.23 -42.29
N ARG A 35 -3.35 59.96 -41.30
CA ARG A 35 -3.10 61.42 -41.40
C ARG A 35 -1.65 61.65 -41.16
N HIS A 36 -1.04 62.37 -42.18
CA HIS A 36 0.29 62.86 -42.20
C HIS A 36 0.57 63.78 -41.01
N ILE A 37 1.70 63.61 -40.33
CA ILE A 37 2.35 64.64 -39.56
C ILE A 37 3.88 64.51 -39.83
N ALA A 38 4.39 65.60 -40.36
CA ALA A 38 5.78 65.79 -40.70
C ALA A 38 6.69 65.95 -39.47
N GLU A 39 7.91 65.48 -39.63
CA GLU A 39 9.18 65.99 -39.10
C GLU A 39 9.18 66.80 -37.79
N LEU A 40 9.69 66.19 -36.72
CA LEU A 40 10.53 66.86 -35.73
C LEU A 40 11.70 65.98 -35.34
N ILE A 41 12.88 66.28 -35.82
CA ILE A 41 14.16 65.73 -35.41
C ILE A 41 14.41 66.19 -33.97
N GLY A 42 14.24 65.33 -32.99
CA GLY A 42 14.62 65.56 -31.62
C GLY A 42 15.57 64.44 -31.16
N ALA A 43 16.79 64.84 -30.80
CA ALA A 43 17.84 63.99 -30.28
C ALA A 43 17.31 63.28 -28.98
N ALA A 44 16.97 62.02 -29.08
CA ALA A 44 16.63 61.17 -27.90
C ALA A 44 17.94 60.56 -27.42
N ALA A 45 18.42 61.02 -26.27
CA ALA A 45 19.47 60.34 -25.50
C ALA A 45 19.02 58.92 -25.18
N ALA A 46 19.78 57.96 -25.67
CA ALA A 46 19.54 56.52 -25.33
C ALA A 46 19.92 56.32 -23.85
N ALA A 47 18.92 56.41 -22.97
CA ALA A 47 19.04 55.91 -21.62
C ALA A 47 18.98 54.39 -21.69
N ALA A 48 20.15 53.75 -21.61
CA ALA A 48 20.24 52.31 -21.44
C ALA A 48 19.62 51.93 -20.08
N PHE A 49 18.36 51.47 -20.11
CA PHE A 49 17.76 50.80 -18.95
C PHE A 49 18.47 49.47 -18.77
N VAL A 50 19.44 49.43 -17.85
CA VAL A 50 19.99 48.19 -17.32
C VAL A 50 18.89 47.61 -16.45
N ILE A 51 18.10 46.68 -17.00
CA ILE A 51 17.16 45.85 -16.21
C ILE A 51 18.03 44.92 -15.37
N PRO A 52 18.04 45.05 -14.02
CA PRO A 52 18.71 44.05 -13.19
C PRO A 52 18.05 42.72 -13.46
N ILE A 53 18.80 41.77 -14.03
CA ILE A 53 18.39 40.35 -14.09
C ILE A 53 18.46 39.88 -12.65
N VAL A 54 17.35 40.00 -11.93
CA VAL A 54 17.16 39.31 -10.64
C VAL A 54 17.13 37.81 -10.97
N PRO A 55 18.09 37.00 -10.46
CA PRO A 55 17.99 35.57 -10.64
C PRO A 55 16.70 35.13 -9.96
N VAL A 56 15.70 34.76 -10.76
CA VAL A 56 14.50 34.04 -10.23
C VAL A 56 15.05 32.77 -9.61
N PRO A 57 14.89 32.56 -8.29
CA PRO A 57 15.24 31.28 -7.75
C PRO A 57 14.40 30.25 -8.53
N PHE A 58 15.08 29.40 -9.29
CA PHE A 58 14.43 28.21 -9.81
C PHE A 58 13.85 27.50 -8.57
N ALA A 59 12.52 27.51 -8.44
CA ALA A 59 11.89 26.59 -7.54
C ALA A 59 12.42 25.21 -7.98
N HIS A 60 13.28 24.61 -7.17
CA HIS A 60 13.64 23.23 -7.36
C HIS A 60 12.31 22.51 -7.28
N ALA A 61 11.82 22.02 -8.40
CA ALA A 61 10.82 20.96 -8.39
C ALA A 61 11.36 19.96 -7.36
N ALA A 62 10.58 19.69 -6.31
CA ALA A 62 11.01 18.78 -5.25
C ALA A 62 11.54 17.55 -5.99
N GLY A 63 12.87 17.31 -5.90
CA GLY A 63 13.52 16.31 -6.72
C GLY A 63 12.87 14.97 -6.47
N CYS A 64 12.78 14.13 -7.48
CA CYS A 64 12.23 12.77 -7.32
C CYS A 64 12.95 12.07 -6.17
N PRO A 65 12.23 11.43 -5.22
CA PRO A 65 12.85 10.72 -4.12
C PRO A 65 13.56 9.46 -4.62
N ASP A 66 14.53 8.94 -3.85
CA ASP A 66 15.19 7.66 -4.17
C ASP A 66 14.19 6.50 -4.16
N ALA A 67 13.24 6.52 -3.23
CA ALA A 67 12.10 5.60 -3.20
C ALA A 67 10.80 6.35 -2.88
N GLU A 68 9.67 5.78 -3.30
CA GLU A 68 8.34 6.26 -2.93
C GLU A 68 7.47 5.10 -2.47
N VAL A 69 6.85 5.24 -1.29
CA VAL A 69 5.87 4.30 -0.78
C VAL A 69 4.48 4.78 -1.19
N VAL A 70 3.80 4.02 -2.03
CA VAL A 70 2.38 4.21 -2.39
C VAL A 70 1.58 3.28 -1.49
N PHE A 71 0.85 3.83 -0.52
CA PHE A 71 0.21 3.00 0.51
C PHE A 71 -1.30 3.25 0.60
N ALA A 72 -2.07 2.16 0.57
CA ALA A 72 -3.52 2.17 0.76
C ALA A 72 -3.87 1.73 2.19
N ARG A 73 -4.61 2.58 2.90
CA ARG A 73 -5.04 2.34 4.30
C ARG A 73 -6.11 1.25 4.40
N GLY A 74 -6.40 0.81 5.61
CA GLY A 74 -7.48 -0.13 5.90
C GLY A 74 -8.87 0.51 5.93
N THR A 75 -9.90 -0.34 5.99
CA THR A 75 -11.32 0.07 6.09
C THR A 75 -11.56 0.94 7.31
N THR A 76 -12.28 2.05 7.14
CA THR A 76 -12.63 3.04 8.18
C THR A 76 -11.47 3.82 8.79
N GLU A 77 -10.24 3.61 8.34
CA GLU A 77 -9.12 4.44 8.75
C GLU A 77 -9.23 5.85 8.16
N ALA A 78 -8.76 6.84 8.91
CA ALA A 78 -8.76 8.24 8.47
C ALA A 78 -7.89 8.43 7.20
N PRO A 79 -8.16 9.46 6.37
CA PRO A 79 -7.31 9.78 5.23
C PRO A 79 -5.82 9.87 5.61
N GLY A 80 -4.96 9.28 4.79
CA GLY A 80 -3.54 9.06 5.05
C GLY A 80 -3.16 7.62 4.74
N VAL A 81 -2.04 7.16 5.27
CA VAL A 81 -1.56 5.78 5.10
C VAL A 81 -2.06 4.82 6.18
N GLY A 82 -2.76 5.33 7.20
CA GLY A 82 -3.22 4.57 8.36
C GLY A 82 -2.09 4.14 9.31
N PRO A 83 -2.43 3.65 10.53
CA PRO A 83 -1.43 3.35 11.56
C PRO A 83 -0.40 2.30 11.12
N THR A 84 -0.83 1.25 10.42
CA THR A 84 0.10 0.22 9.89
C THR A 84 1.03 0.81 8.84
N GLY A 85 0.51 1.67 7.96
CA GLY A 85 1.31 2.37 6.95
C GLY A 85 2.28 3.38 7.56
N GLU A 86 1.88 4.13 8.58
CA GLU A 86 2.76 5.06 9.31
C GLU A 86 3.93 4.31 9.96
N ALA A 87 3.65 3.26 10.71
CA ALA A 87 4.68 2.43 11.33
C ALA A 87 5.64 1.83 10.28
N PHE A 88 5.11 1.34 9.16
CA PHE A 88 5.90 0.80 8.07
C PHE A 88 6.82 1.85 7.44
N VAL A 89 6.30 3.03 7.11
CA VAL A 89 7.07 4.12 6.47
C VAL A 89 8.19 4.62 7.39
N ASP A 90 7.91 4.84 8.67
CA ASP A 90 8.89 5.37 9.62
C ASP A 90 10.03 4.37 9.88
N ALA A 91 9.68 3.09 10.02
CA ALA A 91 10.68 2.03 10.15
C ALA A 91 11.49 1.86 8.85
N LEU A 92 10.86 1.94 7.66
CA LEU A 92 11.55 1.87 6.38
C LEU A 92 12.53 3.04 6.20
N ARG A 93 12.14 4.27 6.52
CA ARG A 93 13.03 5.44 6.48
C ARG A 93 14.26 5.25 7.36
N THR A 94 14.07 4.69 8.54
CA THR A 94 15.17 4.35 9.44
C THR A 94 16.09 3.30 8.83
N GLN A 95 15.52 2.27 8.22
CA GLN A 95 16.26 1.13 7.67
C GLN A 95 17.07 1.47 6.41
N VAL A 96 16.56 2.35 5.54
CA VAL A 96 17.26 2.76 4.30
C VAL A 96 18.23 3.92 4.50
N GLY A 97 18.24 4.55 5.68
CA GLY A 97 19.22 5.55 6.10
C GLY A 97 19.20 6.84 5.29
N ALA A 98 20.29 7.12 4.55
CA ALA A 98 20.44 8.38 3.82
C ALA A 98 19.58 8.50 2.55
N LYS A 99 18.90 7.44 2.14
CA LYS A 99 18.02 7.44 0.98
C LYS A 99 16.71 8.18 1.29
N SER A 100 16.31 9.06 0.38
CA SER A 100 15.06 9.80 0.51
C SER A 100 13.87 8.89 0.21
N VAL A 101 12.84 8.93 1.09
CA VAL A 101 11.61 8.15 0.94
C VAL A 101 10.41 9.08 0.92
N GLY A 102 9.82 9.24 -0.27
CA GLY A 102 8.53 9.87 -0.47
C GLY A 102 7.39 8.94 -0.03
N VAL A 103 6.22 9.52 0.21
CA VAL A 103 5.01 8.77 0.58
C VAL A 103 3.82 9.35 -0.19
N TYR A 104 3.07 8.47 -0.80
CA TYR A 104 1.78 8.76 -1.39
C TYR A 104 0.71 7.93 -0.69
N ALA A 105 -0.22 8.60 -0.04
CA ALA A 105 -1.39 7.97 0.54
C ALA A 105 -2.47 7.85 -0.53
N VAL A 106 -2.89 6.63 -0.85
CA VAL A 106 -3.94 6.38 -1.86
C VAL A 106 -5.23 7.05 -1.41
N ASP A 107 -5.79 7.88 -2.29
CA ASP A 107 -7.03 8.61 -2.03
C ASP A 107 -8.23 7.77 -2.49
N TYR A 108 -8.98 7.28 -1.51
CA TYR A 108 -10.19 6.51 -1.74
C TYR A 108 -11.07 6.49 -0.47
N PRO A 109 -12.36 6.15 -0.56
CA PRO A 109 -13.28 6.20 0.59
C PRO A 109 -12.88 5.33 1.77
N ALA A 110 -12.31 4.15 1.54
CA ALA A 110 -11.92 3.16 2.56
C ALA A 110 -13.10 2.82 3.51
N THR A 111 -14.28 2.62 2.94
CA THR A 111 -15.51 2.33 3.69
C THR A 111 -15.87 0.84 3.67
N THR A 112 -16.93 0.47 4.39
CA THR A 112 -17.49 -0.88 4.33
C THR A 112 -18.32 -1.13 3.07
N ASP A 113 -18.56 -0.12 2.23
CA ASP A 113 -19.04 -0.28 0.86
C ASP A 113 -17.86 -0.71 -0.03
N PHE A 114 -17.50 -1.99 0.05
CA PHE A 114 -16.30 -2.54 -0.56
C PHE A 114 -16.17 -2.29 -2.08
N PRO A 115 -17.25 -2.27 -2.88
CA PRO A 115 -17.15 -1.88 -4.29
C PRO A 115 -16.48 -0.52 -4.55
N THR A 116 -16.53 0.42 -3.59
CA THR A 116 -15.86 1.73 -3.73
C THR A 116 -14.33 1.63 -3.69
N ALA A 117 -13.76 0.49 -3.32
CA ALA A 117 -12.31 0.24 -3.37
C ALA A 117 -11.75 0.36 -4.81
N VAL A 118 -12.58 0.26 -5.83
CA VAL A 118 -12.19 0.51 -7.23
C VAL A 118 -11.62 1.91 -7.44
N GLU A 119 -12.07 2.90 -6.67
CA GLU A 119 -11.52 4.26 -6.70
C GLU A 119 -10.06 4.27 -6.23
N GLY A 120 -9.74 3.50 -5.19
CA GLY A 120 -8.35 3.33 -4.72
C GLY A 120 -7.46 2.60 -5.72
N ILE A 121 -8.00 1.62 -6.46
CA ILE A 121 -7.27 0.96 -7.55
C ILE A 121 -6.96 1.97 -8.66
N ALA A 122 -7.91 2.82 -9.02
CA ALA A 122 -7.76 3.84 -10.05
C ALA A 122 -6.75 4.92 -9.65
N ASP A 123 -6.85 5.40 -8.41
CA ASP A 123 -5.96 6.42 -7.86
C ASP A 123 -4.51 5.91 -7.77
N ALA A 124 -4.28 4.77 -7.10
CA ALA A 124 -2.97 4.16 -6.99
C ALA A 124 -2.34 3.88 -8.36
N ARG A 125 -3.12 3.33 -9.31
CA ARG A 125 -2.64 3.08 -10.67
C ARG A 125 -2.22 4.37 -11.36
N THR A 126 -3.03 5.42 -11.28
CA THR A 126 -2.76 6.73 -11.91
C THR A 126 -1.48 7.33 -11.33
N HIS A 127 -1.32 7.30 -10.02
CA HIS A 127 -0.12 7.80 -9.35
C HIS A 127 1.13 7.02 -9.76
N VAL A 128 1.08 5.70 -9.73
CA VAL A 128 2.21 4.83 -10.13
C VAL A 128 2.64 5.09 -11.58
N LEU A 129 1.69 5.22 -12.51
CA LEU A 129 2.00 5.55 -13.91
C LEU A 129 2.65 6.94 -14.03
N SER A 130 2.14 7.91 -13.29
CA SER A 130 2.69 9.27 -13.25
C SER A 130 4.11 9.30 -12.69
N THR A 131 4.37 8.60 -11.59
CA THR A 131 5.70 8.51 -10.98
C THR A 131 6.68 7.79 -11.90
N ALA A 132 6.29 6.68 -12.53
CA ALA A 132 7.13 5.98 -13.49
C ALA A 132 7.55 6.87 -14.68
N ALA A 133 6.64 7.74 -15.16
CA ALA A 133 6.89 8.64 -16.27
C ALA A 133 7.74 9.86 -15.88
N ASN A 134 7.47 10.47 -14.72
CA ASN A 134 8.08 11.74 -14.32
C ASN A 134 9.33 11.58 -13.45
N CYS A 135 9.45 10.43 -12.75
CA CYS A 135 10.55 10.10 -11.84
C CYS A 135 11.11 8.70 -12.16
N PRO A 136 11.70 8.48 -13.35
CA PRO A 136 12.04 7.14 -13.83
C PRO A 136 13.08 6.40 -12.98
N HIS A 137 13.83 7.10 -12.12
CA HIS A 137 14.81 6.49 -11.20
C HIS A 137 14.27 6.24 -9.80
N THR A 138 13.09 6.77 -9.47
CA THR A 138 12.43 6.49 -8.19
C THR A 138 11.99 5.03 -8.15
N LYS A 139 12.39 4.31 -7.09
CA LYS A 139 11.94 2.95 -6.83
C LYS A 139 10.64 2.97 -6.04
N MET A 140 9.56 2.50 -6.62
CA MET A 140 8.28 2.47 -5.94
C MET A 140 8.11 1.21 -5.09
N VAL A 141 7.48 1.39 -3.93
CA VAL A 141 7.03 0.33 -3.03
C VAL A 141 5.51 0.43 -2.93
N LEU A 142 4.79 -0.61 -3.32
CA LEU A 142 3.35 -0.66 -3.17
C LEU A 142 3.01 -1.33 -1.84
N GLY A 143 2.27 -0.66 -0.99
CA GLY A 143 1.91 -1.17 0.33
C GLY A 143 0.43 -1.02 0.62
N GLY A 144 -0.11 -1.87 1.48
CA GLY A 144 -1.49 -1.71 1.93
C GLY A 144 -1.83 -2.60 3.12
N PHE A 145 -2.82 -2.15 3.89
CA PHE A 145 -3.36 -2.90 5.01
C PHE A 145 -4.83 -3.26 4.77
N SER A 146 -5.21 -4.51 5.05
CA SER A 146 -6.61 -4.96 4.97
C SER A 146 -7.24 -4.69 3.60
N GLN A 147 -8.29 -3.87 3.50
CA GLN A 147 -8.88 -3.42 2.24
C GLN A 147 -7.83 -2.75 1.35
N GLY A 148 -6.90 -1.96 1.91
CA GLY A 148 -5.80 -1.38 1.15
C GLY A 148 -4.84 -2.43 0.58
N ALA A 149 -4.64 -3.55 1.27
CA ALA A 149 -3.88 -4.68 0.72
C ALA A 149 -4.63 -5.36 -0.45
N ALA A 150 -5.96 -5.38 -0.42
CA ALA A 150 -6.77 -5.80 -1.56
C ALA A 150 -6.61 -4.82 -2.75
N VAL A 151 -6.69 -3.52 -2.49
CA VAL A 151 -6.46 -2.47 -3.51
C VAL A 151 -5.12 -2.69 -4.21
N MET A 152 -4.01 -2.84 -3.45
CA MET A 152 -2.69 -3.05 -4.03
C MET A 152 -2.55 -4.42 -4.72
N GLY A 153 -3.24 -5.42 -4.21
CA GLY A 153 -3.34 -6.73 -4.86
C GLY A 153 -3.97 -6.63 -6.25
N PHE A 154 -5.05 -5.89 -6.40
CA PHE A 154 -5.69 -5.66 -7.70
C PHE A 154 -4.86 -4.72 -8.60
N VAL A 155 -4.19 -3.70 -8.06
CA VAL A 155 -3.24 -2.86 -8.81
C VAL A 155 -2.12 -3.70 -9.45
N THR A 156 -1.68 -4.75 -8.77
CA THR A 156 -0.62 -5.64 -9.25
C THR A 156 -1.13 -6.83 -10.08
N ALA A 157 -2.44 -6.97 -10.29
CA ALA A 157 -3.01 -8.06 -11.10
C ALA A 157 -2.63 -7.94 -12.58
N ASN A 158 -2.42 -9.09 -13.25
CA ASN A 158 -2.13 -9.14 -14.69
C ASN A 158 -3.38 -9.05 -15.58
N ALA A 159 -4.54 -9.28 -15.00
CA ALA A 159 -5.80 -9.33 -15.72
C ALA A 159 -6.94 -8.84 -14.81
N VAL A 160 -8.00 -8.37 -15.42
CA VAL A 160 -9.27 -8.15 -14.72
C VAL A 160 -9.79 -9.50 -14.23
N PRO A 161 -10.25 -9.60 -12.96
CA PRO A 161 -10.77 -10.86 -12.42
C PRO A 161 -11.95 -11.40 -13.23
N ASP A 162 -12.10 -12.72 -13.24
CA ASP A 162 -13.24 -13.38 -13.89
C ASP A 162 -14.57 -12.89 -13.29
N GLY A 163 -15.53 -12.63 -14.17
CA GLY A 163 -16.86 -12.13 -13.77
C GLY A 163 -16.94 -10.62 -13.54
N VAL A 164 -15.84 -9.89 -13.58
CA VAL A 164 -15.81 -8.42 -13.49
C VAL A 164 -15.77 -7.83 -14.90
N SER A 165 -16.62 -6.81 -15.14
CA SER A 165 -16.63 -6.11 -16.42
C SER A 165 -15.38 -5.21 -16.55
N PRO A 166 -14.58 -5.32 -17.62
CA PRO A 166 -13.43 -4.42 -17.83
C PRO A 166 -13.80 -2.94 -17.98
N ALA A 167 -15.08 -2.63 -18.22
CA ALA A 167 -15.55 -1.25 -18.29
C ALA A 167 -15.73 -0.61 -16.90
N ASP A 168 -15.84 -1.43 -15.85
CA ASP A 168 -16.18 -0.99 -14.50
C ASP A 168 -14.93 -0.87 -13.60
N VAL A 169 -13.76 -1.32 -14.07
CA VAL A 169 -12.52 -1.33 -13.30
C VAL A 169 -11.35 -0.80 -14.11
N PRO A 170 -10.30 -0.27 -13.48
CA PRO A 170 -9.08 0.12 -14.18
C PRO A 170 -8.43 -1.05 -14.91
N ALA A 171 -7.89 -0.78 -16.10
CA ALA A 171 -7.10 -1.78 -16.83
C ALA A 171 -5.86 -2.20 -16.01
N PRO A 172 -5.36 -3.43 -16.16
CA PRO A 172 -4.09 -3.86 -15.58
C PRO A 172 -2.94 -2.91 -15.90
N MET A 173 -1.92 -2.87 -15.03
CA MET A 173 -0.72 -2.06 -15.26
C MET A 173 0.03 -2.52 -16.51
N PRO A 174 0.58 -1.59 -17.33
CA PRO A 174 1.48 -1.96 -18.41
C PRO A 174 2.68 -2.75 -17.88
N PRO A 175 3.16 -3.77 -18.59
CA PRO A 175 4.22 -4.67 -18.09
C PRO A 175 5.55 -3.98 -17.77
N ASP A 176 5.88 -2.90 -18.49
CA ASP A 176 7.10 -2.10 -18.31
C ASP A 176 7.13 -1.35 -16.97
N VAL A 177 5.98 -0.98 -16.45
CA VAL A 177 5.88 -0.32 -15.14
C VAL A 177 6.39 -1.21 -14.00
N ALA A 178 6.32 -2.52 -14.14
CA ALA A 178 6.84 -3.45 -13.14
C ALA A 178 8.33 -3.22 -12.83
N GLY A 179 9.13 -2.70 -13.78
CA GLY A 179 10.54 -2.36 -13.57
C GLY A 179 10.76 -1.21 -12.59
N HIS A 180 9.79 -0.32 -12.41
CA HIS A 180 9.83 0.79 -11.47
C HIS A 180 9.41 0.40 -10.05
N ILE A 181 8.73 -0.74 -9.88
CA ILE A 181 8.27 -1.23 -8.59
C ILE A 181 9.32 -2.18 -8.01
N ALA A 182 9.96 -1.76 -6.92
CA ALA A 182 10.97 -2.55 -6.23
C ALA A 182 10.35 -3.63 -5.34
N ALA A 183 9.25 -3.33 -4.66
CA ALA A 183 8.61 -4.25 -3.73
C ALA A 183 7.10 -4.04 -3.61
N VAL A 184 6.40 -5.08 -3.14
CA VAL A 184 4.99 -5.04 -2.74
C VAL A 184 4.90 -5.62 -1.33
N ALA A 185 4.31 -4.87 -0.39
CA ALA A 185 4.14 -5.29 1.01
C ALA A 185 2.65 -5.27 1.39
N LEU A 186 2.08 -6.43 1.60
CA LEU A 186 0.65 -6.60 1.88
C LEU A 186 0.47 -7.08 3.33
N PHE A 187 -0.22 -6.29 4.12
CA PHE A 187 -0.50 -6.57 5.52
C PHE A 187 -1.98 -6.94 5.66
N GLY A 188 -2.27 -8.16 6.09
CA GLY A 188 -3.65 -8.63 6.26
C GLY A 188 -4.46 -8.66 4.97
N LYS A 189 -3.82 -9.01 3.85
CA LYS A 189 -4.51 -9.13 2.55
C LYS A 189 -5.67 -10.12 2.67
N PRO A 190 -6.90 -9.74 2.28
CA PRO A 190 -8.05 -10.62 2.39
C PRO A 190 -7.83 -11.97 1.69
N SER A 191 -8.09 -13.05 2.41
CA SER A 191 -8.05 -14.41 1.86
C SER A 191 -9.16 -14.62 0.83
N THR A 192 -9.01 -15.62 -0.04
CA THR A 192 -10.07 -16.03 -0.98
C THR A 192 -11.39 -16.30 -0.27
N ARG A 193 -11.33 -16.92 0.95
CA ARG A 193 -12.52 -17.15 1.77
C ARG A 193 -13.22 -15.86 2.16
N PHE A 194 -12.45 -14.85 2.59
CA PHE A 194 -12.98 -13.56 2.99
C PHE A 194 -13.58 -12.82 1.79
N MET A 195 -12.87 -12.78 0.66
CA MET A 195 -13.35 -12.14 -0.57
C MET A 195 -14.68 -12.76 -1.05
N HIS A 196 -14.80 -14.07 -1.03
CA HIS A 196 -16.07 -14.75 -1.35
C HIS A 196 -17.20 -14.40 -0.36
N ALA A 197 -16.87 -14.19 0.92
CA ALA A 197 -17.88 -13.83 1.92
C ALA A 197 -18.47 -12.43 1.73
N ILE A 198 -17.72 -11.54 1.09
CA ILE A 198 -18.16 -10.18 0.73
C ILE A 198 -18.60 -10.06 -0.75
N ASN A 199 -18.70 -11.17 -1.49
CA ASN A 199 -19.04 -11.29 -2.91
C ASN A 199 -18.08 -10.54 -3.85
N ASP A 200 -16.80 -10.45 -3.47
CA ASP A 200 -15.73 -9.88 -4.31
C ASP A 200 -14.85 -11.00 -4.91
N PRO A 201 -14.22 -10.74 -6.07
CA PRO A 201 -13.34 -11.71 -6.70
C PRO A 201 -12.07 -11.96 -5.88
N PRO A 202 -11.43 -13.13 -5.99
CA PRO A 202 -10.18 -13.42 -5.31
C PRO A 202 -9.06 -12.51 -5.83
N ILE A 203 -8.15 -12.16 -4.92
CA ILE A 203 -7.00 -11.30 -5.24
C ILE A 203 -5.88 -12.17 -5.81
N THR A 204 -5.44 -11.84 -7.02
CA THR A 204 -4.34 -12.54 -7.71
C THR A 204 -3.22 -11.56 -8.04
N ILE A 205 -2.03 -11.80 -7.46
CA ILE A 205 -0.84 -11.00 -7.75
C ILE A 205 -0.27 -11.43 -9.09
N GLY A 206 0.03 -10.47 -9.94
CA GLY A 206 0.62 -10.70 -11.25
C GLY A 206 2.02 -11.33 -11.17
N SER A 207 2.34 -12.20 -12.13
CA SER A 207 3.58 -12.98 -12.13
C SER A 207 4.85 -12.13 -12.04
N GLN A 208 4.85 -10.92 -12.63
CA GLN A 208 5.98 -9.98 -12.58
C GLN A 208 6.20 -9.36 -11.19
N TYR A 209 5.26 -9.51 -10.26
CA TYR A 209 5.36 -8.98 -8.90
C TYR A 209 5.62 -10.07 -7.84
N LEU A 210 5.35 -11.35 -8.14
CA LEU A 210 5.44 -12.44 -7.15
C LEU A 210 6.77 -12.47 -6.39
N ALA A 211 7.90 -12.38 -7.12
CA ALA A 211 9.24 -12.48 -6.51
C ALA A 211 9.60 -11.28 -5.63
N LYS A 212 8.86 -10.19 -5.71
CA LYS A 212 9.06 -8.95 -4.95
C LYS A 212 7.85 -8.59 -4.08
N THR A 213 6.98 -9.55 -3.81
CA THR A 213 5.83 -9.41 -2.92
C THR A 213 6.07 -10.16 -1.63
N ILE A 214 5.82 -9.48 -0.50
CA ILE A 214 5.62 -10.10 0.80
C ILE A 214 4.16 -9.97 1.20
N ASP A 215 3.54 -11.09 1.58
CA ASP A 215 2.14 -11.18 2.02
C ASP A 215 2.13 -11.63 3.48
N LEU A 216 1.81 -10.73 4.38
CA LEU A 216 1.92 -10.90 5.82
C LEU A 216 0.54 -11.04 6.45
N CYS A 217 0.37 -12.11 7.19
CA CYS A 217 -0.88 -12.44 7.88
C CYS A 217 -0.58 -12.84 9.31
N VAL A 218 -1.20 -12.18 10.27
CA VAL A 218 -1.14 -12.56 11.69
C VAL A 218 -1.94 -13.83 11.89
N ASP A 219 -1.42 -14.77 12.67
CA ASP A 219 -2.08 -16.03 12.97
C ASP A 219 -3.49 -15.79 13.55
N ASN A 220 -4.46 -16.57 13.09
CA ASN A 220 -5.87 -16.50 13.48
C ASN A 220 -6.59 -15.20 13.06
N ASP A 221 -6.00 -14.38 12.20
CA ASP A 221 -6.66 -13.21 11.63
C ASP A 221 -7.84 -13.62 10.73
N LEU A 222 -9.05 -13.16 11.04
CA LEU A 222 -10.28 -13.53 10.32
C LEU A 222 -10.23 -13.16 8.84
N VAL A 223 -9.51 -12.09 8.47
CA VAL A 223 -9.48 -11.53 7.12
C VAL A 223 -8.52 -12.31 6.22
N CYS A 224 -7.27 -12.48 6.65
CA CYS A 224 -6.21 -13.06 5.81
C CYS A 224 -5.97 -14.55 6.04
N ASP A 225 -6.12 -15.06 7.28
CA ASP A 225 -5.99 -16.48 7.55
C ASP A 225 -7.28 -17.22 7.15
N SER A 226 -7.16 -18.20 6.25
CA SER A 226 -8.31 -18.98 5.77
C SER A 226 -9.02 -19.77 6.89
N SER A 227 -8.32 -20.04 8.00
CA SER A 227 -8.86 -20.67 9.21
C SER A 227 -9.11 -19.67 10.35
N GLY A 228 -8.69 -18.42 10.19
CA GLY A 228 -8.76 -17.38 11.21
C GLY A 228 -10.18 -17.01 11.63
N ARG A 229 -10.31 -16.60 12.90
CA ARG A 229 -11.61 -16.30 13.54
C ARG A 229 -11.58 -15.03 14.39
N SER A 230 -10.46 -14.31 14.45
CA SER A 230 -10.26 -13.16 15.34
C SER A 230 -10.10 -11.86 14.55
N PHE A 231 -11.03 -10.92 14.74
CA PHE A 231 -10.84 -9.56 14.27
C PHE A 231 -9.81 -8.80 15.10
N SER A 232 -9.61 -9.15 16.38
CA SER A 232 -8.58 -8.48 17.18
C SER A 232 -7.17 -8.81 16.69
N ALA A 233 -6.95 -10.01 16.16
CA ALA A 233 -5.68 -10.38 15.51
C ALA A 233 -5.41 -9.51 14.28
N HIS A 234 -6.45 -9.09 13.55
CA HIS A 234 -6.36 -8.23 12.37
C HIS A 234 -5.76 -6.84 12.65
N ASN A 235 -5.73 -6.41 13.89
CA ASN A 235 -5.19 -5.10 14.28
C ASN A 235 -3.79 -5.18 14.95
N GLN A 236 -3.13 -6.34 14.91
CA GLN A 236 -1.89 -6.58 15.68
C GLN A 236 -0.62 -6.63 14.80
N TYR A 237 -0.63 -6.01 13.64
CA TYR A 237 0.48 -6.10 12.68
C TYR A 237 1.75 -5.41 13.19
N VAL A 238 1.61 -4.33 13.96
CA VAL A 238 2.73 -3.63 14.59
C VAL A 238 3.25 -4.45 15.78
N GLU A 239 2.38 -4.86 16.68
CA GLU A 239 2.72 -5.53 17.93
C GLU A 239 3.31 -6.94 17.71
N THR A 240 2.94 -7.60 16.63
CA THR A 240 3.45 -8.94 16.29
C THR A 240 4.74 -8.93 15.46
N GLY A 241 5.28 -7.73 15.15
CA GLY A 241 6.50 -7.59 14.35
C GLY A 241 6.29 -7.88 12.85
N MET A 242 5.05 -7.96 12.37
CA MET A 242 4.78 -8.15 10.93
C MET A 242 5.22 -6.94 10.12
N VAL A 243 5.09 -5.73 10.70
CA VAL A 243 5.61 -4.50 10.07
C VAL A 243 7.13 -4.58 9.90
N ASP A 244 7.87 -5.02 10.92
CA ASP A 244 9.33 -5.15 10.85
C ASP A 244 9.78 -6.17 9.80
N GLN A 245 9.04 -7.28 9.66
CA GLN A 245 9.28 -8.26 8.60
C GLN A 245 9.07 -7.65 7.21
N GLY A 246 7.99 -6.88 7.02
CA GLY A 246 7.71 -6.15 5.79
C GLY A 246 8.81 -5.15 5.46
N VAL A 247 9.25 -4.38 6.45
CA VAL A 247 10.34 -3.39 6.32
C VAL A 247 11.65 -4.06 5.92
N ALA A 248 12.05 -5.14 6.59
CA ALA A 248 13.28 -5.87 6.27
C ALA A 248 13.27 -6.39 4.83
N PHE A 249 12.14 -6.98 4.40
CA PHE A 249 11.98 -7.46 3.03
C PHE A 249 12.09 -6.31 2.02
N VAL A 250 11.32 -5.23 2.21
CA VAL A 250 11.27 -4.09 1.29
C VAL A 250 12.62 -3.38 1.21
N ALA A 251 13.30 -3.17 2.34
CA ALA A 251 14.63 -2.55 2.36
C ALA A 251 15.65 -3.37 1.55
N ASN A 252 15.62 -4.70 1.64
CA ASN A 252 16.46 -5.58 0.84
C ASN A 252 16.17 -5.46 -0.66
N GLN A 253 14.90 -5.40 -1.06
CA GLN A 253 14.50 -5.22 -2.46
C GLN A 253 14.93 -3.85 -3.01
N LEU A 254 14.78 -2.79 -2.22
CA LEU A 254 15.23 -1.45 -2.58
C LEU A 254 16.75 -1.40 -2.77
N GLN A 255 17.52 -1.96 -1.82
CA GLN A 255 18.98 -2.01 -1.91
C GLN A 255 19.44 -2.77 -3.16
N ALA A 256 18.84 -3.92 -3.45
CA ALA A 256 19.12 -4.69 -4.66
C ALA A 256 18.81 -3.88 -5.94
N SER A 257 17.68 -3.16 -5.96
CA SER A 257 17.28 -2.33 -7.10
C SER A 257 18.24 -1.16 -7.32
N TRP A 258 18.68 -0.47 -6.26
CA TRP A 258 19.64 0.62 -6.35
C TRP A 258 21.04 0.13 -6.75
N ALA A 259 21.46 -1.05 -6.27
CA ALA A 259 22.73 -1.67 -6.67
C ALA A 259 22.73 -2.02 -8.16
N ALA A 260 21.61 -2.54 -8.68
CA ALA A 260 21.46 -2.82 -10.10
C ALA A 260 21.56 -1.58 -10.97
N ASP A 261 20.93 -0.46 -10.55
CA ASP A 261 21.03 0.83 -11.25
C ASP A 261 22.43 1.41 -11.22
N ALA A 262 23.18 1.20 -10.13
CA ALA A 262 24.57 1.63 -10.00
C ALA A 262 25.57 0.76 -10.79
N GLY A 263 25.13 -0.30 -11.45
CA GLY A 263 25.99 -1.25 -12.15
C GLY A 263 26.86 -2.09 -11.21
N VAL A 264 26.55 -2.12 -9.92
CA VAL A 264 27.23 -2.99 -8.94
C VAL A 264 26.70 -4.41 -9.14
N PRO A 265 27.57 -5.42 -9.36
CA PRO A 265 27.11 -6.79 -9.41
C PRO A 265 26.33 -7.12 -8.14
N SER A 266 25.10 -7.59 -8.29
CA SER A 266 24.34 -8.09 -7.15
C SER A 266 25.20 -9.13 -6.42
N PRO A 267 25.36 -9.08 -5.10
CA PRO A 267 25.98 -10.18 -4.39
C PRO A 267 25.18 -11.41 -4.77
N ALA A 268 25.82 -12.33 -5.51
CA ALA A 268 25.19 -13.55 -5.97
C ALA A 268 24.44 -14.13 -4.79
N GLY A 269 23.09 -14.18 -4.91
CA GLY A 269 22.23 -14.60 -3.82
C GLY A 269 22.82 -15.87 -3.25
N GLY A 270 23.09 -15.87 -1.95
CA GLY A 270 23.60 -17.04 -1.28
C GLY A 270 22.73 -18.19 -1.73
N SER A 271 23.30 -19.13 -2.44
CA SER A 271 22.61 -20.33 -2.90
C SER A 271 21.81 -20.84 -1.72
N ALA A 272 20.48 -20.83 -1.82
CA ALA A 272 19.68 -21.56 -0.86
C ALA A 272 20.37 -22.91 -0.67
N PRO A 273 20.62 -23.38 0.55
CA PRO A 273 21.23 -24.68 0.75
C PRO A 273 20.38 -25.65 -0.06
N GLY A 274 20.99 -26.19 -1.13
CA GLY A 274 20.36 -27.21 -1.94
C GLY A 274 19.89 -28.31 -1.03
N PRO A 275 18.81 -29.05 -1.38
CA PRO A 275 18.32 -30.14 -0.54
C PRO A 275 19.52 -30.99 -0.16
N GLN A 276 19.87 -30.99 1.12
CA GLN A 276 20.92 -31.82 1.65
C GLN A 276 20.55 -33.27 1.34
N GLN A 277 21.30 -33.86 0.44
CA GLN A 277 21.24 -35.29 0.19
C GLN A 277 21.41 -35.96 1.55
N PRO A 278 20.54 -36.90 1.96
CA PRO A 278 20.67 -37.58 3.23
C PRO A 278 22.06 -38.24 3.25
N SER A 279 22.90 -37.84 4.20
CA SER A 279 24.20 -38.42 4.44
C SER A 279 23.98 -39.91 4.66
N ALA A 280 24.79 -40.72 3.93
CA ALA A 280 24.78 -42.15 4.10
C ALA A 280 25.00 -42.53 5.58
N PRO A 281 24.30 -43.55 6.13
CA PRO A 281 24.43 -43.92 7.50
C PRO A 281 25.86 -44.39 7.78
N LEU A 282 26.45 -43.82 8.82
CA LEU A 282 27.75 -44.28 9.35
C LEU A 282 27.60 -45.73 9.80
N PRO A 283 28.64 -46.58 9.63
CA PRO A 283 28.58 -47.99 10.07
C PRO A 283 28.34 -48.05 11.57
N LEU A 284 27.32 -48.86 11.95
CA LEU A 284 26.97 -49.18 13.33
C LEU A 284 28.23 -49.80 14.04
N SER A 285 28.78 -49.08 15.01
CA SER A 285 29.70 -49.66 15.98
C SER A 285 29.01 -50.71 16.83
N ALA A 286 29.67 -51.80 17.04
CA ALA A 286 29.16 -53.00 17.75
C ALA A 286 28.67 -52.67 19.17
N PRO A 287 27.69 -53.40 19.69
CA PRO A 287 27.07 -53.13 21.00
C PRO A 287 28.06 -53.41 22.13
N VAL A 288 28.30 -52.43 22.99
CA VAL A 288 28.97 -52.58 24.27
C VAL A 288 27.98 -53.21 25.25
N ALA A 289 28.38 -54.29 25.91
CA ALA A 289 27.62 -55.02 26.89
C ALA A 289 27.23 -54.12 28.10
N PRO A 290 26.03 -54.30 28.68
CA PRO A 290 25.59 -53.49 29.81
C PRO A 290 26.33 -53.89 31.10
N ALA A 291 26.87 -52.88 31.79
CA ALA A 291 27.40 -53.02 33.15
C ALA A 291 26.23 -53.16 34.14
N ALA A 292 26.38 -54.06 35.10
CA ALA A 292 25.37 -54.36 36.14
C ALA A 292 25.14 -53.15 37.10
N PRO A 293 23.92 -52.99 37.62
CA PRO A 293 23.60 -51.94 38.53
C PRO A 293 24.12 -52.19 39.96
N PRO A 294 24.54 -51.18 40.71
CA PRO A 294 24.83 -51.33 42.14
C PRO A 294 23.52 -51.36 42.96
N ALA A 295 23.59 -52.10 44.04
CA ALA A 295 22.51 -52.46 44.95
C ALA A 295 21.87 -51.23 45.69
N LEU A 296 20.56 -51.36 45.92
CA LEU A 296 19.74 -50.52 46.75
C LEU A 296 20.22 -50.42 48.20
N ALA A 297 20.32 -49.20 48.72
CA ALA A 297 20.23 -48.93 50.15
C ALA A 297 18.89 -48.26 50.46
N ALA A 298 18.13 -48.88 51.31
CA ALA A 298 16.85 -48.40 51.82
C ALA A 298 17.06 -47.32 52.89
N GLY A 299 16.19 -46.33 52.95
CA GLY A 299 16.09 -45.46 54.12
C GLY A 299 15.45 -44.10 53.87
N GLY A 300 14.30 -43.88 54.51
CA GLY A 300 13.86 -42.58 54.94
C GLY A 300 12.58 -42.02 54.35
N ALA A 301 11.48 -42.32 55.02
CA ALA A 301 10.20 -41.63 54.86
C ALA A 301 10.29 -40.19 55.49
N GLY A 302 9.84 -39.18 54.76
CA GLY A 302 9.63 -37.81 55.24
C GLY A 302 8.40 -37.19 54.59
N PRO A 303 7.67 -36.30 55.28
CA PRO A 303 6.23 -36.16 55.12
C PRO A 303 5.78 -35.28 53.98
N THR A 304 4.66 -35.66 53.40
CA THR A 304 3.85 -34.92 52.42
C THR A 304 3.27 -33.64 53.00
N SER A 305 3.65 -32.48 52.49
CA SER A 305 2.93 -31.22 52.75
C SER A 305 1.99 -30.93 51.61
N HIS A 306 0.70 -31.19 51.87
CA HIS A 306 -0.39 -30.71 51.02
C HIS A 306 -0.63 -29.22 51.29
N LEU A 307 -0.46 -28.39 50.27
CA LEU A 307 -0.99 -27.02 50.20
C LEU A 307 -2.38 -27.08 49.55
N PRO A 308 -3.42 -26.50 50.14
CA PRO A 308 -4.76 -26.47 49.55
C PRO A 308 -4.79 -25.40 48.43
N SER A 309 -5.27 -25.82 47.26
CA SER A 309 -5.62 -24.89 46.17
C SER A 309 -6.88 -24.12 46.53
N ALA A 310 -6.79 -22.80 46.55
CA ALA A 310 -7.96 -21.93 46.69
C ALA A 310 -8.75 -21.90 45.35
N PRO A 311 -10.08 -21.87 45.39
CA PRO A 311 -10.92 -21.74 44.21
C PRO A 311 -10.88 -20.33 43.67
N LEU A 312 -10.61 -20.17 42.37
CA LEU A 312 -10.73 -18.91 41.61
C LEU A 312 -12.21 -18.56 41.46
N THR A 313 -12.63 -17.47 42.02
CA THR A 313 -13.95 -16.85 41.80
C THR A 313 -13.99 -16.26 40.40
N PRO A 314 -15.06 -16.46 39.60
CA PRO A 314 -15.21 -15.82 38.30
C PRO A 314 -15.48 -14.33 38.46
N PRO A 315 -15.00 -13.45 37.55
CA PRO A 315 -15.30 -12.02 37.57
C PRO A 315 -16.78 -11.78 37.33
N GLY A 316 -17.35 -10.88 38.13
CA GLY A 316 -18.75 -10.47 38.03
C GLY A 316 -19.03 -9.69 36.72
N PRO A 317 -20.33 -9.58 36.34
CA PRO A 317 -20.72 -8.89 35.12
C PRO A 317 -20.33 -7.43 35.13
N ALA A 318 -19.78 -6.94 33.98
CA ALA A 318 -19.43 -5.55 33.78
C ALA A 318 -20.67 -4.65 33.84
N ALA A 319 -20.51 -3.47 34.49
CA ALA A 319 -21.55 -2.46 34.58
C ALA A 319 -21.87 -1.87 33.20
N PRO A 320 -23.12 -1.46 32.91
CA PRO A 320 -23.49 -0.87 31.65
C PRO A 320 -22.84 0.50 31.44
N ILE A 321 -22.29 0.71 30.25
CA ILE A 321 -21.68 1.98 29.83
C ILE A 321 -22.79 3.00 29.64
N ALA A 322 -22.67 4.18 30.25
CA ALA A 322 -23.60 5.29 30.10
C ALA A 322 -23.55 5.85 28.66
N PRO A 323 -24.69 6.28 28.10
CA PRO A 323 -24.74 6.88 26.76
C PRO A 323 -24.02 8.26 26.75
N PRO A 324 -23.41 8.66 25.61
CA PRO A 324 -22.76 9.95 25.47
C PRO A 324 -23.77 11.10 25.54
N PRO A 325 -23.35 12.30 25.97
CA PRO A 325 -24.22 13.47 26.05
C PRO A 325 -24.62 13.97 24.64
N PRO A 326 -25.79 14.61 24.51
CA PRO A 326 -26.25 15.15 23.22
C PRO A 326 -25.37 16.33 22.77
N ILE A 327 -25.06 16.35 21.45
CA ILE A 327 -24.31 17.42 20.79
C ILE A 327 -25.22 18.66 20.73
N ALA A 328 -24.75 19.81 21.26
CA ALA A 328 -25.43 21.08 21.14
C ALA A 328 -25.38 21.60 19.69
N PRO A 329 -26.45 22.21 19.16
CA PRO A 329 -26.42 22.82 17.85
C PRO A 329 -25.51 24.06 17.85
N LEU A 330 -24.65 24.14 16.83
CA LEU A 330 -23.85 25.33 16.53
C LEU A 330 -24.81 26.43 16.02
N ALA A 331 -24.73 27.61 16.64
CA ALA A 331 -25.40 28.82 16.22
C ALA A 331 -24.67 29.51 15.06
#